data_e8174011616012cdfcda259e83e073ee
#
_entry.id   e8174011616012cdfcda259e83e073ee
#
_cell.length_a   1.000
_cell.length_b   1.000
_cell.length_c   1.000
_cell.angle_alpha   90.00
_cell.angle_beta   90.00
_cell.angle_gamma   90.00
#
_symmetry.space_group_name_H-M   'P 1'
#
loop_
_entity.id
_entity.type
_entity.pdbx_description
1 polymer ?
#
loop_
_entity_poly.entity_id
_entity_poly.type
_entity_poly.pdbx_seq_one_letter_code
_entity_poly.pdbx_strand_id
1 'polypeptide(L)'
;MKNIGQAQSDHVVETVKRAIPLVLVLSLLGAGLSYEIYSDALSVSAWPWRIGVLVALVCCAGLLFVYARYRGSNDLYAYGLVMSIGTFSAYYLFGVFGYFCYFMFAPMPAVVRWPGLIGGVALNFFWAMVVRRSVRHTIDATPFLDKVINEQGGELIYDVQQGATEFDRFHKEPDIMPKFAKYLIFGISPFYLILNRVLSSNFGSNGVLLFLAVLGMPLALLFVSLFVRNYILMIALPKQIEKERGKRVLVAG
;
A
#
# COMPACT_ATOMS: atom_id res chain seq x y z
N MET A 1 -34.21 -13.72 19.04
CA MET A 1 -32.97 -14.31 19.56
C MET A 1 -32.28 -15.05 18.41
N LYS A 2 -31.38 -14.38 17.68
CA LYS A 2 -30.56 -15.04 16.65
C LYS A 2 -29.43 -15.80 17.34
N ASN A 3 -29.25 -17.05 16.97
CA ASN A 3 -28.28 -17.99 17.53
C ASN A 3 -26.86 -17.40 17.54
N ILE A 4 -26.36 -17.11 18.73
CA ILE A 4 -24.97 -16.68 19.04
C ILE A 4 -24.01 -17.91 19.00
N GLY A 5 -24.32 -18.89 18.14
CA GLY A 5 -23.55 -20.13 18.01
C GLY A 5 -22.95 -20.35 16.62
N GLN A 6 -22.99 -19.38 15.71
CA GLN A 6 -22.20 -19.47 14.48
C GLN A 6 -20.73 -19.25 14.86
N ALA A 7 -19.90 -20.26 14.60
CA ALA A 7 -18.46 -20.19 14.72
C ALA A 7 -17.99 -18.87 14.05
N GLN A 8 -17.59 -17.92 14.90
CA GLN A 8 -17.10 -16.63 14.45
C GLN A 8 -15.91 -16.94 13.53
N SER A 9 -16.07 -16.71 12.23
CA SER A 9 -15.00 -16.99 11.26
C SER A 9 -13.77 -16.22 11.69
N ASP A 10 -12.61 -16.87 11.70
CA ASP A 10 -11.35 -16.22 12.05
C ASP A 10 -10.92 -15.32 10.88
N HIS A 11 -11.46 -14.10 10.85
CA HIS A 11 -11.24 -13.12 9.79
C HIS A 11 -9.76 -12.80 9.60
N VAL A 12 -8.96 -12.78 10.67
CA VAL A 12 -7.53 -12.54 10.59
C VAL A 12 -6.84 -13.68 9.84
N VAL A 13 -7.16 -14.93 10.19
CA VAL A 13 -6.57 -16.11 9.52
C VAL A 13 -6.97 -16.18 8.06
N GLU A 14 -8.23 -15.92 7.75
CA GLU A 14 -8.70 -15.94 6.37
C GLU A 14 -8.04 -14.85 5.52
N THR A 15 -7.90 -13.65 6.08
CA THR A 15 -7.21 -12.54 5.41
C THR A 15 -5.73 -12.83 5.20
N VAL A 16 -5.03 -13.42 6.18
CA VAL A 16 -3.63 -13.85 6.03
C VAL A 16 -3.50 -14.87 4.90
N LYS A 17 -4.37 -15.90 4.85
CA LYS A 17 -4.33 -16.92 3.79
C LYS A 17 -4.49 -16.30 2.39
N ARG A 18 -5.31 -15.26 2.25
CA ARG A 18 -5.49 -14.53 0.99
C ARG A 18 -4.33 -13.57 0.69
N ALA A 19 -3.74 -12.97 1.72
CA ALA A 19 -2.65 -12.01 1.57
C ALA A 19 -1.32 -12.67 1.17
N ILE A 20 -1.00 -13.87 1.68
CA ILE A 20 0.28 -14.56 1.38
C ILE A 20 0.50 -14.73 -0.13
N PRO A 21 -0.41 -15.34 -0.92
CA PRO A 21 -0.17 -15.49 -2.35
C PRO A 21 -0.09 -14.14 -3.09
N LEU A 22 -0.88 -13.14 -2.69
CA LEU A 22 -0.81 -11.81 -3.28
C LEU A 22 0.55 -11.15 -3.03
N VAL A 23 1.03 -11.18 -1.80
CA VAL A 23 2.33 -10.62 -1.40
C VAL A 23 3.47 -11.32 -2.13
N LEU A 24 3.44 -12.65 -2.21
CA LEU A 24 4.43 -13.43 -2.96
C LEU A 24 4.44 -13.06 -4.44
N VAL A 25 3.28 -13.04 -5.08
CA VAL A 25 3.17 -12.70 -6.50
C VAL A 25 3.69 -11.30 -6.78
N LEU A 26 3.26 -10.28 -6.02
CA LEU A 26 3.69 -8.90 -6.26
C LEU A 26 5.20 -8.71 -6.01
N SER A 27 5.73 -9.28 -4.93
CA SER A 27 7.15 -9.12 -4.59
C SER A 27 8.06 -9.92 -5.53
N LEU A 28 7.69 -11.14 -5.89
CA LEU A 28 8.45 -11.96 -6.82
C LEU A 28 8.35 -11.45 -8.26
N LEU A 29 7.21 -10.88 -8.66
CA LEU A 29 7.07 -10.19 -9.94
C LEU A 29 8.07 -9.02 -10.00
N GLY A 30 8.11 -8.18 -8.97
CA GLY A 30 9.09 -7.08 -8.88
C GLY A 30 10.53 -7.58 -8.88
N ALA A 31 10.84 -8.67 -8.18
CA ALA A 31 12.15 -9.27 -8.19
C ALA A 31 12.53 -9.85 -9.56
N GLY A 32 11.64 -10.59 -10.22
CA GLY A 32 11.85 -11.15 -11.56
C GLY A 32 12.07 -10.07 -12.62
N LEU A 33 11.23 -9.05 -12.64
CA LEU A 33 11.40 -7.89 -13.53
C LEU A 33 12.71 -7.14 -13.24
N SER A 34 13.10 -7.03 -11.96
CA SER A 34 14.38 -6.41 -11.58
C SER A 34 15.55 -7.22 -12.07
N TYR A 35 15.49 -8.55 -12.03
CA TYR A 35 16.54 -9.43 -12.55
C TYR A 35 16.69 -9.23 -14.06
N GLU A 36 15.63 -9.38 -14.80
CA GLU A 36 15.59 -9.21 -16.26
C GLU A 36 16.13 -7.86 -16.70
N ILE A 37 15.70 -6.78 -16.05
CA ILE A 37 16.05 -5.43 -16.45
C ILE A 37 17.47 -5.04 -16.02
N TYR A 38 17.79 -5.16 -14.73
CA TYR A 38 19.01 -4.57 -14.18
C TYR A 38 20.21 -5.55 -14.19
N SER A 39 19.96 -6.86 -14.11
CA SER A 39 21.04 -7.84 -14.10
C SER A 39 21.32 -8.41 -15.49
N ASP A 40 20.28 -8.66 -16.28
CA ASP A 40 20.44 -9.24 -17.62
C ASP A 40 20.51 -8.13 -18.69
N ALA A 41 19.43 -7.42 -18.99
CA ALA A 41 19.38 -6.48 -20.10
C ALA A 41 20.34 -5.27 -19.98
N LEU A 42 20.45 -4.67 -18.80
CA LEU A 42 21.35 -3.53 -18.56
C LEU A 42 22.71 -3.93 -17.99
N SER A 43 22.84 -5.12 -17.42
CA SER A 43 24.07 -5.65 -16.79
C SER A 43 24.72 -4.69 -15.78
N VAL A 44 23.89 -3.91 -15.03
CA VAL A 44 24.39 -2.88 -14.11
C VAL A 44 24.49 -3.34 -12.67
N SER A 45 23.52 -4.12 -12.16
CA SER A 45 23.50 -4.51 -10.76
C SER A 45 22.55 -5.68 -10.46
N ALA A 46 22.97 -6.57 -9.57
CA ALA A 46 22.12 -7.64 -9.02
C ALA A 46 21.32 -7.20 -7.76
N TRP A 47 21.58 -6.03 -7.23
CA TRP A 47 20.92 -5.57 -6.00
C TRP A 47 19.40 -5.41 -6.11
N PRO A 48 18.82 -4.87 -7.20
CA PRO A 48 17.37 -4.68 -7.31
C PRO A 48 16.57 -5.97 -7.08
N TRP A 49 16.95 -7.08 -7.72
CA TRP A 49 16.23 -8.34 -7.54
C TRP A 49 16.47 -8.96 -6.17
N ARG A 50 17.68 -8.82 -5.58
CA ARG A 50 17.96 -9.28 -4.22
C ARG A 50 17.12 -8.55 -3.18
N ILE A 51 16.93 -7.24 -3.34
CA ILE A 51 16.00 -6.43 -2.51
C ILE A 51 14.58 -6.98 -2.65
N GLY A 52 14.14 -7.32 -3.86
CA GLY A 52 12.81 -7.89 -4.10
C GLY A 52 12.58 -9.22 -3.38
N VAL A 53 13.56 -10.12 -3.45
CA VAL A 53 13.49 -11.39 -2.72
C VAL A 53 13.47 -11.15 -1.20
N LEU A 54 14.31 -10.23 -0.71
CA LEU A 54 14.32 -9.87 0.72
C LEU A 54 12.97 -9.29 1.16
N VAL A 55 12.35 -8.43 0.38
CA VAL A 55 11.01 -7.89 0.64
C VAL A 55 9.98 -9.01 0.70
N ALA A 56 10.01 -9.95 -0.26
CA ALA A 56 9.12 -11.12 -0.25
C ALA A 56 9.26 -11.92 1.05
N LEU A 57 10.50 -12.23 1.45
CA LEU A 57 10.79 -13.00 2.66
C LEU A 57 10.32 -12.27 3.93
N VAL A 58 10.64 -10.97 4.07
CA VAL A 58 10.25 -10.16 5.24
C VAL A 58 8.72 -10.03 5.34
N CYS A 59 8.04 -9.76 4.22
CA CYS A 59 6.59 -9.65 4.21
C CYS A 59 5.91 -10.99 4.54
N CYS A 60 6.39 -12.09 3.98
CA CYS A 60 5.85 -13.43 4.30
C CYS A 60 6.13 -13.82 5.75
N ALA A 61 7.32 -13.56 6.27
CA ALA A 61 7.63 -13.79 7.68
C ALA A 61 6.72 -12.96 8.60
N GLY A 62 6.47 -11.69 8.24
CA GLY A 62 5.52 -10.82 8.95
C GLY A 62 4.10 -11.38 8.96
N LEU A 63 3.60 -11.84 7.82
CA LEU A 63 2.27 -12.48 7.73
C LEU A 63 2.19 -13.77 8.54
N LEU A 64 3.21 -14.61 8.50
CA LEU A 64 3.28 -15.84 9.30
C LEU A 64 3.35 -15.52 10.80
N PHE A 65 4.08 -14.48 11.20
CA PHE A 65 4.09 -14.00 12.58
C PHE A 65 2.72 -13.53 13.04
N VAL A 66 2.01 -12.74 12.22
CA VAL A 66 0.63 -12.31 12.54
C VAL A 66 -0.29 -13.54 12.65
N TYR A 67 -0.18 -14.48 11.72
CA TYR A 67 -0.94 -15.74 11.78
C TYR A 67 -0.70 -16.50 13.08
N ALA A 68 0.56 -16.71 13.46
CA ALA A 68 0.90 -17.47 14.66
C ALA A 68 0.47 -16.76 15.95
N ARG A 69 0.59 -15.42 16.01
CA ARG A 69 0.35 -14.63 17.22
C ARG A 69 -1.12 -14.29 17.46
N TYR A 70 -1.91 -14.11 16.39
CA TYR A 70 -3.28 -13.58 16.46
C TYR A 70 -4.34 -14.56 15.94
N ARG A 71 -3.99 -15.82 15.76
CA ARG A 71 -4.94 -16.87 15.39
C ARG A 71 -6.06 -16.98 16.43
N GLY A 72 -7.32 -16.87 15.97
CA GLY A 72 -8.52 -16.94 16.82
C GLY A 72 -8.83 -15.67 17.61
N SER A 73 -8.12 -14.55 17.38
CA SER A 73 -8.35 -13.31 18.15
C SER A 73 -9.32 -12.33 17.50
N ASN A 74 -9.49 -12.36 16.19
CA ASN A 74 -10.23 -11.38 15.37
C ASN A 74 -9.91 -9.91 15.71
N ASP A 75 -8.69 -9.65 16.15
CA ASP A 75 -8.22 -8.34 16.58
C ASP A 75 -8.08 -7.40 15.38
N LEU A 76 -8.70 -6.20 15.42
CA LEU A 76 -8.61 -5.21 14.35
C LEU A 76 -7.17 -4.76 14.10
N TYR A 77 -6.35 -4.67 15.15
CA TYR A 77 -4.94 -4.37 15.01
C TYR A 77 -4.20 -5.42 14.17
N ALA A 78 -4.46 -6.70 14.40
CA ALA A 78 -3.86 -7.78 13.63
C ALA A 78 -4.31 -7.75 12.15
N TYR A 79 -5.60 -7.51 11.93
CA TYR A 79 -6.14 -7.29 10.58
C TYR A 79 -5.44 -6.13 9.88
N GLY A 80 -5.28 -5.01 10.56
CA GLY A 80 -4.57 -3.82 10.06
C GLY A 80 -3.11 -4.09 9.68
N LEU A 81 -2.41 -4.93 10.43
CA LEU A 81 -1.05 -5.37 10.08
C LEU A 81 -1.02 -6.16 8.77
N VAL A 82 -1.95 -7.10 8.58
CA VAL A 82 -2.04 -7.88 7.32
C VAL A 82 -2.29 -6.96 6.14
N MET A 83 -3.25 -6.04 6.26
CA MET A 83 -3.58 -5.07 5.21
C MET A 83 -2.41 -4.14 4.89
N SER A 84 -1.65 -3.72 5.91
CA SER A 84 -0.47 -2.86 5.74
C SER A 84 0.67 -3.59 5.02
N ILE A 85 0.92 -4.86 5.35
CA ILE A 85 1.94 -5.68 4.67
C ILE A 85 1.55 -5.91 3.20
N GLY A 86 0.29 -6.22 2.92
CA GLY A 86 -0.22 -6.37 1.55
C GLY A 86 -0.08 -5.09 0.72
N THR A 87 -0.47 -3.95 1.30
CA THR A 87 -0.33 -2.63 0.66
C THR A 87 1.14 -2.26 0.42
N PHE A 88 2.03 -2.58 1.37
CA PHE A 88 3.46 -2.36 1.21
C PHE A 88 4.06 -3.18 0.06
N SER A 89 3.61 -4.42 -0.14
CA SER A 89 4.04 -5.27 -1.27
C SER A 89 3.69 -4.65 -2.62
N ALA A 90 2.48 -4.05 -2.73
CA ALA A 90 2.08 -3.33 -3.92
C ALA A 90 2.88 -2.02 -4.10
N TYR A 91 3.12 -1.28 -3.01
CA TYR A 91 4.02 -0.12 -3.03
C TYR A 91 5.44 -0.49 -3.45
N TYR A 92 5.96 -1.65 -3.02
CA TYR A 92 7.27 -2.14 -3.48
C TYR A 92 7.30 -2.27 -5.00
N LEU A 93 6.30 -2.89 -5.61
CA LEU A 93 6.26 -3.10 -7.06
C LEU A 93 6.22 -1.77 -7.84
N PHE A 94 5.36 -0.84 -7.48
CA PHE A 94 5.18 0.40 -8.25
C PHE A 94 6.12 1.52 -7.81
N GLY A 95 6.36 1.68 -6.52
CA GLY A 95 7.22 2.73 -5.97
C GLY A 95 8.69 2.33 -5.95
N VAL A 96 9.02 1.26 -5.22
CA VAL A 96 10.44 0.90 -5.02
C VAL A 96 11.04 0.37 -6.32
N PHE A 97 10.46 -0.67 -6.90
CA PHE A 97 10.95 -1.24 -8.14
C PHE A 97 10.69 -0.29 -9.32
N GLY A 98 9.45 0.15 -9.53
CA GLY A 98 9.07 0.92 -10.71
C GLY A 98 9.74 2.30 -10.78
N TYR A 99 9.90 3.00 -9.65
CA TYR A 99 10.45 4.34 -9.61
C TYR A 99 11.85 4.40 -9.00
N PHE A 100 12.03 4.00 -7.74
CA PHE A 100 13.30 4.24 -7.05
C PHE A 100 14.45 3.41 -7.61
N CYS A 101 14.23 2.14 -7.98
CA CYS A 101 15.28 1.34 -8.60
C CYS A 101 15.75 1.93 -9.94
N TYR A 102 14.85 2.53 -10.71
CA TYR A 102 15.24 3.23 -11.93
C TYR A 102 16.26 4.34 -11.64
N PHE A 103 15.94 5.26 -10.74
CA PHE A 103 16.85 6.37 -10.43
C PHE A 103 18.12 5.94 -9.66
N MET A 104 18.08 4.81 -8.95
CA MET A 104 19.25 4.29 -8.23
C MET A 104 20.23 3.55 -9.15
N PHE A 105 19.73 2.74 -10.08
CA PHE A 105 20.56 1.76 -10.78
C PHE A 105 20.67 1.98 -12.30
N ALA A 106 19.69 2.63 -12.95
CA ALA A 106 19.79 2.87 -14.38
C ALA A 106 20.96 3.82 -14.75
N PRO A 107 21.59 3.61 -15.90
CA PRO A 107 22.67 4.48 -16.38
C PRO A 107 22.11 5.86 -16.75
N MET A 108 22.39 6.86 -15.94
CA MET A 108 21.97 8.25 -16.14
C MET A 108 22.92 9.26 -15.52
N PRO A 109 22.96 10.52 -16.02
CA PRO A 109 23.72 11.60 -15.40
C PRO A 109 23.27 11.89 -13.96
N ALA A 110 24.23 12.23 -13.09
CA ALA A 110 23.95 12.58 -11.69
C ALA A 110 22.94 13.73 -11.53
N VAL A 111 22.96 14.68 -12.47
CA VAL A 111 22.01 15.83 -12.53
C VAL A 111 20.55 15.39 -12.69
N VAL A 112 20.28 14.22 -13.27
CA VAL A 112 18.92 13.65 -13.40
C VAL A 112 18.63 12.72 -12.22
N ARG A 113 19.61 11.89 -11.85
CA ARG A 113 19.48 10.88 -10.80
C ARG A 113 19.07 11.47 -9.45
N TRP A 114 19.83 12.43 -8.94
CA TRP A 114 19.60 12.99 -7.61
C TRP A 114 18.30 13.77 -7.49
N PRO A 115 17.93 14.67 -8.40
CA PRO A 115 16.61 15.29 -8.37
C PRO A 115 15.46 14.29 -8.44
N GLY A 116 15.59 13.23 -9.25
CA GLY A 116 14.60 12.16 -9.33
C GLY A 116 14.44 11.43 -7.99
N LEU A 117 15.52 11.01 -7.35
CA LEU A 117 15.48 10.34 -6.05
C LEU A 117 14.93 11.25 -4.95
N ILE A 118 15.52 12.46 -4.79
CA ILE A 118 15.11 13.40 -3.75
C ILE A 118 13.66 13.85 -3.97
N GLY A 119 13.30 14.19 -5.21
CA GLY A 119 11.95 14.58 -5.58
C GLY A 119 10.93 13.47 -5.32
N GLY A 120 11.28 12.22 -5.65
CA GLY A 120 10.44 11.05 -5.37
C GLY A 120 10.21 10.84 -3.87
N VAL A 121 11.27 10.90 -3.06
CA VAL A 121 11.15 10.77 -1.59
C VAL A 121 10.33 11.94 -1.02
N ALA A 122 10.64 13.17 -1.43
CA ALA A 122 9.93 14.36 -0.96
C ALA A 122 8.44 14.31 -1.31
N LEU A 123 8.10 13.88 -2.53
CA LEU A 123 6.72 13.75 -3.00
C LEU A 123 5.96 12.68 -2.21
N ASN A 124 6.56 11.50 -1.98
CA ASN A 124 5.95 10.44 -1.17
C ASN A 124 5.71 10.91 0.27
N PHE A 125 6.69 11.56 0.88
CA PHE A 125 6.55 12.10 2.24
C PHE A 125 5.49 13.19 2.33
N PHE A 126 5.54 14.16 1.42
CA PHE A 126 4.54 15.24 1.33
C PHE A 126 3.13 14.66 1.20
N TRP A 127 2.95 13.71 0.28
CA TRP A 127 1.65 13.09 0.05
C TRP A 127 1.17 12.28 1.27
N ALA A 128 2.05 11.53 1.92
CA ALA A 128 1.73 10.84 3.16
C ALA A 128 1.24 11.80 4.26
N MET A 129 1.88 12.98 4.37
CA MET A 129 1.46 14.02 5.34
C MET A 129 0.09 14.60 5.00
N VAL A 130 -0.18 14.87 3.72
CA VAL A 130 -1.49 15.35 3.25
C VAL A 130 -2.59 14.34 3.58
N VAL A 131 -2.39 13.07 3.21
CA VAL A 131 -3.35 11.99 3.49
C VAL A 131 -3.54 11.80 4.99
N ARG A 132 -2.45 11.77 5.78
CA ARG A 132 -2.54 11.66 7.24
C ARG A 132 -3.40 12.75 7.85
N ARG A 133 -3.20 14.01 7.44
CA ARG A 133 -3.98 15.14 7.93
C ARG A 133 -5.45 15.00 7.57
N SER A 134 -5.75 14.62 6.34
CA SER A 134 -7.11 14.45 5.86
C SER A 134 -7.85 13.30 6.53
N VAL A 135 -7.21 12.14 6.68
CA VAL A 135 -7.80 10.98 7.38
C VAL A 135 -8.12 11.35 8.84
N ARG A 136 -7.20 12.01 9.53
CA ARG A 136 -7.44 12.47 10.90
C ARG A 136 -8.58 13.48 10.97
N HIS A 137 -8.60 14.45 10.07
CA HIS A 137 -9.70 15.42 10.01
C HIS A 137 -11.06 14.72 9.81
N THR A 138 -11.14 13.70 8.96
CA THR A 138 -12.37 12.93 8.78
C THR A 138 -12.79 12.23 10.08
N ILE A 139 -11.84 11.64 10.82
CA ILE A 139 -12.13 10.96 12.09
C ILE A 139 -12.62 11.96 13.15
N ASP A 140 -11.95 13.12 13.27
CA ASP A 140 -12.18 14.08 14.34
C ASP A 140 -13.39 14.99 14.08
N ALA A 141 -13.68 15.33 12.82
CA ALA A 141 -14.70 16.29 12.42
C ALA A 141 -16.04 15.67 12.00
N THR A 142 -16.14 14.34 11.94
CA THR A 142 -17.37 13.66 11.49
C THR A 142 -17.81 12.57 12.47
N PRO A 143 -19.10 12.18 12.48
CA PRO A 143 -19.61 11.08 13.30
C PRO A 143 -19.23 9.70 12.74
N PHE A 144 -18.03 9.57 12.13
CA PHE A 144 -17.54 8.33 11.52
C PHE A 144 -17.45 7.21 12.56
N LEU A 145 -16.81 7.48 13.70
CA LEU A 145 -16.59 6.49 14.74
C LEU A 145 -17.88 5.92 15.32
N ASP A 146 -18.87 6.79 15.55
CA ASP A 146 -20.15 6.39 16.12
C ASP A 146 -20.97 5.49 15.19
N LYS A 147 -20.68 5.55 13.88
CA LYS A 147 -21.37 4.71 12.88
C LYS A 147 -20.70 3.36 12.64
N VAL A 148 -19.40 3.27 12.87
CA VAL A 148 -18.60 2.12 12.47
C VAL A 148 -18.25 1.23 13.65
N ILE A 149 -18.22 1.79 14.86
CA ILE A 149 -17.92 1.06 16.09
C ILE A 149 -19.21 0.79 16.85
N ASN A 150 -19.54 -0.48 16.97
CA ASN A 150 -20.68 -0.96 17.75
C ASN A 150 -20.20 -1.64 19.02
N GLU A 151 -20.83 -1.32 20.16
CA GLU A 151 -20.53 -2.01 21.42
C GLU A 151 -21.45 -3.24 21.59
N GLN A 152 -20.88 -4.42 21.68
CA GLN A 152 -21.61 -5.68 21.89
C GLN A 152 -20.88 -6.54 22.94
N GLY A 153 -21.57 -6.94 23.98
CA GLY A 153 -21.03 -7.88 24.97
C GLY A 153 -19.81 -7.37 25.75
N GLY A 154 -19.58 -6.06 25.81
CA GLY A 154 -18.40 -5.48 26.47
C GLY A 154 -17.16 -5.31 25.57
N GLU A 155 -17.24 -5.73 24.33
CA GLU A 155 -16.22 -5.53 23.29
C GLU A 155 -16.69 -4.51 22.27
N LEU A 156 -15.74 -3.88 21.57
CA LEU A 156 -16.01 -2.93 20.48
C LEU A 156 -15.83 -3.66 19.15
N ILE A 157 -16.87 -3.65 18.34
CA ILE A 157 -16.86 -4.33 17.04
C ILE A 157 -16.76 -3.28 15.93
N TYR A 158 -15.74 -3.42 15.10
CA TYR A 158 -15.51 -2.62 13.91
C TYR A 158 -15.90 -3.42 12.65
N ASP A 159 -16.92 -2.97 11.94
CA ASP A 159 -17.28 -3.54 10.64
C ASP A 159 -16.40 -2.94 9.54
N VAL A 160 -15.58 -3.77 8.89
CA VAL A 160 -14.62 -3.32 7.87
C VAL A 160 -15.32 -2.82 6.61
N GLN A 161 -16.41 -3.47 6.17
CA GLN A 161 -17.13 -3.08 4.95
C GLN A 161 -17.89 -1.78 5.17
N GLN A 162 -18.60 -1.69 6.29
CA GLN A 162 -19.28 -0.46 6.69
C GLN A 162 -18.26 0.66 6.91
N GLY A 163 -17.13 0.36 7.54
CA GLY A 163 -16.04 1.30 7.78
C GLY A 163 -15.47 1.89 6.50
N ALA A 164 -15.25 1.08 5.48
CA ALA A 164 -14.80 1.57 4.17
C ALA A 164 -15.84 2.48 3.50
N THR A 165 -17.11 2.05 3.49
CA THR A 165 -18.20 2.78 2.84
C THR A 165 -18.48 4.12 3.53
N GLU A 166 -18.60 4.13 4.86
CA GLU A 166 -18.85 5.35 5.63
C GLU A 166 -17.64 6.28 5.60
N PHE A 167 -16.41 5.73 5.61
CA PHE A 167 -15.22 6.56 5.45
C PHE A 167 -15.24 7.30 4.11
N ASP A 168 -15.49 6.62 3.00
CA ASP A 168 -15.54 7.24 1.68
C ASP A 168 -16.69 8.24 1.54
N ARG A 169 -17.78 8.06 2.27
CA ARG A 169 -18.90 9.01 2.34
C ARG A 169 -18.55 10.30 3.07
N PHE A 170 -17.80 10.22 4.16
CA PHE A 170 -17.41 11.38 4.96
C PHE A 170 -16.13 12.04 4.47
N HIS A 171 -15.26 11.26 3.81
CA HIS A 171 -13.98 11.71 3.33
C HIS A 171 -14.11 12.41 1.98
N LYS A 172 -14.33 13.73 2.02
CA LYS A 172 -14.57 14.50 0.80
C LYS A 172 -13.31 14.90 0.05
N GLU A 173 -12.16 15.06 0.73
CA GLU A 173 -10.87 15.47 0.13
C GLU A 173 -9.68 15.18 1.10
N PRO A 174 -8.46 14.98 0.58
CA PRO A 174 -8.10 14.80 -0.81
C PRO A 174 -8.45 13.41 -1.32
N ASP A 175 -8.63 13.29 -2.63
CA ASP A 175 -8.74 12.00 -3.32
C ASP A 175 -7.61 11.02 -2.88
N ILE A 176 -7.85 9.72 -3.04
CA ILE A 176 -6.85 8.66 -2.80
C ILE A 176 -5.54 8.90 -3.57
N MET A 177 -5.62 9.64 -4.67
CA MET A 177 -4.48 9.99 -5.53
C MET A 177 -4.49 11.50 -5.82
N PRO A 178 -3.31 12.18 -5.88
CA PRO A 178 -3.23 13.59 -6.26
C PRO A 178 -3.88 13.86 -7.61
N LYS A 179 -4.57 15.00 -7.76
CA LYS A 179 -5.26 15.35 -9.01
C LYS A 179 -4.30 15.36 -10.21
N PHE A 180 -3.08 15.89 -10.05
CA PHE A 180 -2.07 15.88 -11.12
C PHE A 180 -1.70 14.45 -11.57
N ALA A 181 -1.64 13.49 -10.65
CA ALA A 181 -1.33 12.11 -10.95
C ALA A 181 -2.45 11.44 -11.75
N LYS A 182 -3.72 11.75 -11.45
CA LYS A 182 -4.86 11.33 -12.28
C LYS A 182 -4.76 11.87 -13.70
N TYR A 183 -4.52 13.18 -13.84
CA TYR A 183 -4.37 13.80 -15.17
C TYR A 183 -3.18 13.24 -15.94
N LEU A 184 -2.08 12.93 -15.28
CA LEU A 184 -0.92 12.30 -15.90
C LEU A 184 -1.25 10.91 -16.46
N ILE A 185 -1.90 10.05 -15.66
CA ILE A 185 -2.31 8.71 -16.10
C ILE A 185 -3.29 8.84 -17.28
N PHE A 186 -4.37 9.59 -17.13
CA PHE A 186 -5.40 9.71 -18.15
C PHE A 186 -4.90 10.42 -19.41
N GLY A 187 -4.00 11.41 -19.28
CA GLY A 187 -3.41 12.12 -20.40
C GLY A 187 -2.40 11.27 -21.19
N ILE A 188 -1.63 10.41 -20.52
CA ILE A 188 -0.62 9.58 -21.16
C ILE A 188 -1.22 8.27 -21.70
N SER A 189 -2.22 7.71 -21.05
CA SER A 189 -2.79 6.40 -21.39
C SER A 189 -3.16 6.23 -22.86
N PRO A 190 -3.83 7.19 -23.55
CA PRO A 190 -4.14 7.07 -24.97
C PRO A 190 -2.89 7.02 -25.87
N PHE A 191 -1.79 7.64 -25.44
CA PHE A 191 -0.57 7.76 -26.20
C PHE A 191 0.51 6.73 -25.80
N TYR A 192 0.17 5.79 -24.93
CA TYR A 192 1.12 4.82 -24.37
C TYR A 192 1.97 4.14 -25.45
N LEU A 193 1.35 3.58 -26.48
CA LEU A 193 2.06 2.85 -27.55
C LEU A 193 3.00 3.75 -28.33
N ILE A 194 2.58 4.98 -28.64
CA ILE A 194 3.37 5.94 -29.40
C ILE A 194 4.57 6.39 -28.56
N LEU A 195 4.33 6.78 -27.31
CA LEU A 195 5.39 7.23 -26.40
C LEU A 195 6.40 6.11 -26.12
N ASN A 196 5.92 4.89 -25.89
CA ASN A 196 6.81 3.73 -25.69
C ASN A 196 7.68 3.50 -26.93
N ARG A 197 7.11 3.57 -28.13
CA ARG A 197 7.86 3.40 -29.38
C ARG A 197 8.89 4.52 -29.60
N VAL A 198 8.51 5.77 -29.37
CA VAL A 198 9.41 6.92 -29.51
C VAL A 198 10.55 6.85 -28.48
N LEU A 199 10.25 6.54 -27.24
CA LEU A 199 11.27 6.43 -26.19
C LEU A 199 12.18 5.22 -26.40
N SER A 200 11.64 4.10 -26.84
CA SER A 200 12.43 2.92 -27.18
C SER A 200 13.37 3.17 -28.36
N SER A 201 12.89 3.86 -29.42
CA SER A 201 13.71 4.13 -30.59
C SER A 201 14.83 5.15 -30.35
N ASN A 202 14.62 6.16 -29.47
CA ASN A 202 15.61 7.20 -29.21
C ASN A 202 16.54 6.90 -28.03
N PHE A 203 16.05 6.19 -26.99
CA PHE A 203 16.77 5.97 -25.73
C PHE A 203 16.89 4.49 -25.36
N GLY A 204 16.45 3.57 -26.24
CA GLY A 204 16.48 2.13 -25.97
C GLY A 204 15.72 1.74 -24.72
N SER A 205 16.19 0.71 -24.03
CA SER A 205 15.58 0.20 -22.78
C SER A 205 15.52 1.26 -21.69
N ASN A 206 16.47 2.17 -21.62
CA ASN A 206 16.50 3.23 -20.60
C ASN A 206 15.33 4.22 -20.75
N GLY A 207 14.93 4.54 -21.99
CA GLY A 207 13.76 5.39 -22.24
C GLY A 207 12.45 4.73 -21.83
N VAL A 208 12.31 3.43 -22.06
CA VAL A 208 11.15 2.64 -21.61
C VAL A 208 11.07 2.63 -20.10
N LEU A 209 12.20 2.43 -19.42
CA LEU A 209 12.26 2.42 -17.95
C LEU A 209 11.91 3.78 -17.34
N LEU A 210 12.40 4.89 -17.95
CA LEU A 210 11.99 6.23 -17.52
C LEU A 210 10.48 6.41 -17.61
N PHE A 211 9.90 5.97 -18.72
CA PHE A 211 8.45 6.05 -18.92
C PHE A 211 7.67 5.25 -17.86
N LEU A 212 8.11 4.02 -17.58
CA LEU A 212 7.53 3.19 -16.53
C LEU A 212 7.69 3.82 -15.14
N ALA A 213 8.84 4.46 -14.87
CA ALA A 213 9.06 5.17 -13.61
C ALA A 213 8.09 6.36 -13.45
N VAL A 214 7.89 7.15 -14.49
CA VAL A 214 6.96 8.29 -14.49
C VAL A 214 5.52 7.82 -14.28
N LEU A 215 5.10 6.71 -14.89
CA LEU A 215 3.76 6.13 -14.69
C LEU A 215 3.63 5.40 -13.35
N GLY A 216 4.69 4.79 -12.87
CA GLY A 216 4.72 4.07 -11.59
C GLY A 216 4.53 5.01 -10.39
N MET A 217 5.01 6.26 -10.49
CA MET A 217 4.92 7.22 -9.39
C MET A 217 3.47 7.53 -8.95
N PRO A 218 2.50 7.82 -9.83
CA PRO A 218 1.10 7.95 -9.45
C PRO A 218 0.55 6.74 -8.70
N LEU A 219 0.87 5.53 -9.14
CA LEU A 219 0.46 4.30 -8.47
C LEU A 219 1.16 4.14 -7.11
N ALA A 220 2.43 4.51 -7.01
CA ALA A 220 3.14 4.56 -5.73
C ALA A 220 2.42 5.48 -4.73
N LEU A 221 2.00 6.69 -5.15
CA LEU A 221 1.26 7.62 -4.31
C LEU A 221 -0.11 7.08 -3.88
N LEU A 222 -0.79 6.33 -4.75
CA LEU A 222 -2.02 5.61 -4.40
C LEU A 222 -1.77 4.63 -3.25
N PHE A 223 -0.72 3.80 -3.36
CA PHE A 223 -0.41 2.82 -2.30
C PHE A 223 0.10 3.47 -1.02
N VAL A 224 0.78 4.62 -1.10
CA VAL A 224 1.09 5.44 0.09
C VAL A 224 -0.19 5.90 0.79
N SER A 225 -1.20 6.35 0.04
CA SER A 225 -2.50 6.76 0.59
C SER A 225 -3.19 5.60 1.30
N LEU A 226 -3.28 4.45 0.64
CA LEU A 226 -3.89 3.25 1.21
C LEU A 226 -3.13 2.77 2.47
N PHE A 227 -1.80 2.81 2.44
CA PHE A 227 -0.97 2.44 3.59
C PHE A 227 -1.22 3.36 4.79
N VAL A 228 -1.20 4.68 4.58
CA VAL A 228 -1.45 5.67 5.64
C VAL A 228 -2.88 5.53 6.19
N ARG A 229 -3.88 5.35 5.32
CA ARG A 229 -5.27 5.13 5.71
C ARG A 229 -5.40 3.87 6.57
N ASN A 230 -4.88 2.72 6.11
CA ASN A 230 -4.92 1.46 6.83
C ASN A 230 -4.21 1.56 8.17
N TYR A 231 -3.04 2.19 8.20
CA TYR A 231 -2.30 2.41 9.44
C TYR A 231 -3.11 3.22 10.47
N ILE A 232 -3.74 4.31 10.05
CA ILE A 232 -4.49 5.17 10.97
C ILE A 232 -5.76 4.47 11.44
N LEU A 233 -6.58 3.93 10.51
CA LEU A 233 -7.90 3.37 10.84
C LEU A 233 -7.83 2.03 11.56
N MET A 234 -6.85 1.18 11.19
CA MET A 234 -6.82 -0.21 11.66
C MET A 234 -5.68 -0.51 12.64
N ILE A 235 -4.72 0.41 12.82
CA ILE A 235 -3.60 0.21 13.75
C ILE A 235 -3.59 1.28 14.84
N ALA A 236 -3.53 2.56 14.45
CA ALA A 236 -3.37 3.65 15.41
C ALA A 236 -4.65 3.92 16.20
N LEU A 237 -5.78 4.00 15.50
CA LEU A 237 -7.09 4.28 16.08
C LEU A 237 -7.56 3.20 17.07
N PRO A 238 -7.53 1.90 16.74
CA PRO A 238 -7.89 0.85 17.71
C PRO A 238 -7.08 0.92 18.99
N LYS A 239 -5.76 1.10 18.87
CA LYS A 239 -4.88 1.24 20.06
C LYS A 239 -5.24 2.44 20.93
N GLN A 240 -5.62 3.54 20.31
CA GLN A 240 -6.07 4.73 21.04
C GLN A 240 -7.38 4.44 21.78
N ILE A 241 -8.37 3.87 21.10
CA ILE A 241 -9.68 3.52 21.68
C ILE A 241 -9.53 2.49 22.80
N GLU A 242 -8.70 1.46 22.60
CA GLU A 242 -8.41 0.46 23.64
C GLU A 242 -7.78 1.09 24.88
N LYS A 243 -6.87 2.05 24.70
CA LYS A 243 -6.26 2.78 25.82
C LYS A 243 -7.26 3.67 26.57
N GLU A 244 -8.19 4.31 25.85
CA GLU A 244 -9.18 5.24 26.41
C GLU A 244 -10.34 4.51 27.09
N ARG A 245 -10.84 3.43 26.47
CA ARG A 245 -12.04 2.71 26.93
C ARG A 245 -11.74 1.41 27.67
N GLY A 246 -10.50 0.91 27.68
CA GLY A 246 -10.11 -0.34 28.29
C GLY A 246 -10.73 -1.59 27.65
N LYS A 247 -11.30 -1.47 26.44
CA LYS A 247 -12.00 -2.52 25.70
C LYS A 247 -11.28 -2.86 24.42
N ARG A 248 -11.23 -4.13 24.03
CA ARG A 248 -10.62 -4.56 22.77
C ARG A 248 -11.51 -4.19 21.58
N VAL A 249 -10.87 -3.88 20.45
CA VAL A 249 -11.56 -3.61 19.19
C VAL A 249 -11.39 -4.81 18.26
N LEU A 250 -12.50 -5.48 17.98
CA LEU A 250 -12.56 -6.69 17.14
C LEU A 250 -13.08 -6.35 15.73
N VAL A 251 -12.71 -7.18 14.76
CA VAL A 251 -13.22 -7.12 13.39
C VAL A 251 -14.50 -7.92 13.28
N ALA A 252 -15.54 -7.29 12.70
CA ALA A 252 -16.67 -7.99 12.10
C ALA A 252 -16.56 -7.90 10.56
N GLY A 253 -16.89 -8.97 9.90
CA GLY A 253 -17.02 -9.08 8.47
C GLY A 253 -18.37 -9.64 8.06
#